data_f52ef1e5b9aae8f46a138b9a2c6d8753
#
_entry.id   f52ef1e5b9aae8f46a138b9a2c6d8753
#
_cell.length_a   1.000
_cell.length_b   1.000
_cell.length_c   1.000
_cell.angle_alpha   90.00
_cell.angle_beta   90.00
_cell.angle_gamma   90.00
#
_symmetry.space_group_name_H-M   'P 1'
#
loop_
_entity.id
_entity.type
_entity.pdbx_description
1 polymer ?
#
loop_
_entity_poly.entity_id
_entity_poly.type
_entity_poly.pdbx_seq_one_letter_code
_entity_poly.pdbx_strand_id
1 'polypeptide(L)'
;MILNLTGKKAQIACGLLCCCSMAYAQSNDNSEVVLLHTGWEFSQAGTELWRTAEVPGTVHQDLIHHKLLPSPFYGMNEQKIQWVENEDWEYRTSFTVTMEQLERDDAQLIFEGLDTYADVYLNGSLLLKSDNMFVGYSLPVKPQLRLGENLLHIYFHSPIRQTLPQYASNGFNYPADNDHHEKHLSVFSRKAPYLSLIHI
;
A
#
# COMPACT_ATOMS: atom_id res chain seq x y z
N MET A 1 -1.03 -1.19 7.05
CA MET A 1 -0.47 0.13 6.70
C MET A 1 -0.54 1.05 7.90
N ILE A 2 0.47 1.91 8.07
CA ILE A 2 0.67 2.67 9.31
C ILE A 2 1.06 4.11 8.94
N LEU A 3 0.40 5.09 9.55
CA LEU A 3 0.89 6.46 9.59
C LEU A 3 1.59 6.68 10.95
N ASN A 4 2.89 6.91 10.91
CA ASN A 4 3.71 7.16 12.09
C ASN A 4 4.08 8.65 12.17
N LEU A 5 3.73 9.30 13.27
CA LEU A 5 3.93 10.72 13.51
C LEU A 5 4.92 10.87 14.67
N THR A 6 6.07 11.48 14.41
CA THR A 6 7.12 11.66 15.41
C THR A 6 7.44 13.14 15.60
N GLY A 7 7.88 13.50 16.81
CA GLY A 7 8.31 14.87 17.08
C GLY A 7 8.20 15.26 18.54
N LYS A 8 8.93 16.26 18.92
CA LYS A 8 8.98 16.78 20.28
C LYS A 8 7.79 17.71 20.52
N LYS A 9 6.97 17.45 21.54
CA LYS A 9 6.13 18.51 22.11
C LYS A 9 7.06 19.52 22.75
N ALA A 10 7.17 20.70 22.19
CA ALA A 10 7.82 21.82 22.86
C ALA A 10 6.96 22.23 24.06
N GLN A 11 7.26 21.75 25.26
CA GLN A 11 6.77 22.38 26.47
C GLN A 11 7.51 23.70 26.66
N ILE A 12 6.84 24.79 26.34
CA ILE A 12 7.28 26.13 26.78
C ILE A 12 7.03 26.20 28.27
N ALA A 13 8.02 25.78 29.05
CA ALA A 13 8.06 26.09 30.50
C ALA A 13 8.54 27.51 30.63
N CYS A 14 7.61 28.46 30.78
CA CYS A 14 7.91 29.79 31.28
C CYS A 14 8.17 29.68 32.77
N GLY A 15 9.43 29.74 33.19
CA GLY A 15 9.83 29.71 34.60
C GLY A 15 11.24 30.22 34.76
N LEU A 16 11.38 31.53 35.05
CA LEU A 16 12.59 32.06 35.68
C LEU A 16 12.83 31.27 36.98
N LEU A 17 14.00 30.62 37.09
CA LEU A 17 14.86 30.68 38.28
C LEU A 17 16.15 29.89 38.04
N CYS A 18 17.24 30.57 38.24
CA CYS A 18 18.61 30.08 38.21
C CYS A 18 18.83 28.98 39.27
N CYS A 19 19.24 27.78 38.86
CA CYS A 19 20.11 26.89 39.64
C CYS A 19 20.65 25.80 38.71
N CYS A 20 21.97 25.66 38.66
CA CYS A 20 22.68 24.63 37.93
C CYS A 20 22.26 23.23 38.40
N SER A 21 21.44 22.55 37.66
CA SER A 21 21.28 21.13 37.71
C SER A 21 21.33 20.62 36.27
N MET A 22 22.22 19.67 36.02
CA MET A 22 22.28 18.97 34.73
C MET A 22 20.92 18.30 34.48
N ALA A 23 20.09 18.94 33.68
CA ALA A 23 18.89 18.33 33.19
C ALA A 23 19.29 17.27 32.16
N TYR A 24 19.23 16.03 32.55
CA TYR A 24 19.13 14.91 31.58
C TYR A 24 17.87 15.18 30.77
N ALA A 25 18.05 15.57 29.53
CA ALA A 25 16.96 15.60 28.56
C ALA A 25 16.55 14.14 28.30
N GLN A 26 15.55 13.65 29.03
CA GLN A 26 14.81 12.47 28.60
C GLN A 26 14.13 12.86 27.27
N SER A 27 14.63 12.32 26.17
CA SER A 27 13.93 12.33 24.89
C SER A 27 12.70 11.44 25.09
N ASN A 28 11.58 12.01 25.50
CA ASN A 28 10.29 11.37 25.32
C ASN A 28 10.06 11.33 23.81
N ASP A 29 10.38 10.17 23.22
CA ASP A 29 10.01 9.85 21.84
C ASP A 29 8.49 9.69 21.82
N ASN A 30 7.81 10.80 21.58
CA ASN A 30 6.35 10.90 21.60
C ASN A 30 5.84 10.54 20.19
N SER A 31 6.12 9.31 19.76
CA SER A 31 5.60 8.78 18.51
C SER A 31 4.12 8.44 18.67
N GLU A 32 3.32 8.83 17.70
CA GLU A 32 1.92 8.44 17.57
C GLU A 32 1.76 7.59 16.31
N VAL A 33 1.12 6.44 16.47
CA VAL A 33 0.88 5.49 15.39
C VAL A 33 -0.61 5.43 15.08
N VAL A 34 -0.97 5.75 13.85
CA VAL A 34 -2.33 5.64 13.33
C VAL A 34 -2.41 4.48 12.36
N LEU A 35 -3.23 3.48 12.67
CA LEU A 35 -3.45 2.34 11.80
C LEU A 35 -4.51 2.69 10.74
N LEU A 36 -4.16 2.52 9.47
CA LEU A 36 -5.05 2.77 8.34
C LEU A 36 -5.59 1.43 7.80
N HIS A 37 -6.47 0.79 8.59
CA HIS A 37 -7.04 -0.54 8.27
C HIS A 37 -8.52 -0.49 7.90
N THR A 38 -9.18 0.64 8.08
CA THR A 38 -10.62 0.79 7.88
C THR A 38 -10.97 1.83 6.82
N GLY A 39 -12.18 1.77 6.30
CA GLY A 39 -12.69 2.74 5.33
C GLY A 39 -12.09 2.58 3.93
N TRP A 40 -11.53 1.41 3.63
CA TRP A 40 -11.01 1.13 2.30
C TRP A 40 -12.12 0.79 1.31
N GLU A 41 -11.90 1.26 0.11
CA GLU A 41 -12.70 0.93 -1.07
C GLU A 41 -11.78 0.47 -2.20
N PHE A 42 -12.27 -0.44 -3.04
CA PHE A 42 -11.57 -0.87 -4.25
C PHE A 42 -12.46 -0.76 -5.48
N SER A 43 -11.83 -0.65 -6.64
CA SER A 43 -12.49 -0.65 -7.95
C SER A 43 -11.56 -1.27 -8.99
N GLN A 44 -12.12 -1.90 -10.02
CA GLN A 44 -11.38 -2.16 -11.24
C GLN A 44 -11.09 -0.82 -11.92
N ALA A 45 -9.85 -0.59 -12.31
CA ALA A 45 -9.43 0.69 -12.87
C ALA A 45 -10.25 1.08 -14.11
N GLY A 46 -10.64 2.34 -14.14
CA GLY A 46 -11.46 2.90 -15.21
C GLY A 46 -12.96 2.60 -15.16
N THR A 47 -13.45 1.87 -14.12
CA THR A 47 -14.89 1.59 -14.00
C THR A 47 -15.62 2.52 -13.03
N GLU A 48 -14.90 3.13 -12.09
CA GLU A 48 -15.44 3.98 -11.01
C GLU A 48 -16.51 3.29 -10.14
N LEU A 49 -16.54 1.96 -10.15
CA LEU A 49 -17.49 1.15 -9.38
C LEU A 49 -16.88 0.76 -8.03
N TRP A 50 -16.79 1.73 -7.15
CA TRP A 50 -16.19 1.56 -5.83
C TRP A 50 -17.01 0.67 -4.91
N ARG A 51 -16.33 -0.24 -4.22
CA ARG A 51 -16.88 -1.17 -3.23
C ARG A 51 -15.98 -1.21 -2.01
N THR A 52 -16.54 -1.58 -0.87
CA THR A 52 -15.75 -1.77 0.36
C THR A 52 -14.67 -2.82 0.17
N ALA A 53 -13.49 -2.57 0.73
CA ALA A 53 -12.35 -3.47 0.71
C ALA A 53 -11.85 -3.80 2.12
N GLU A 54 -11.20 -4.93 2.26
CA GLU A 54 -10.52 -5.34 3.49
C GLU A 54 -9.00 -5.16 3.35
N VAL A 55 -8.40 -4.36 4.24
CA VAL A 55 -6.95 -4.10 4.25
C VAL A 55 -6.40 -4.34 5.66
N PRO A 56 -5.39 -5.22 5.82
CA PRO A 56 -4.70 -6.00 4.78
C PRO A 56 -5.58 -7.08 4.14
N GLY A 57 -5.42 -7.29 2.85
CA GLY A 57 -6.25 -8.21 2.09
C GLY A 57 -5.80 -8.38 0.64
N THR A 58 -6.63 -9.00 -0.16
CA THR A 58 -6.37 -9.25 -1.58
C THR A 58 -7.58 -8.88 -2.43
N VAL A 59 -7.35 -8.44 -3.67
CA VAL A 59 -8.44 -8.15 -4.61
C VAL A 59 -9.36 -9.37 -4.84
N HIS A 60 -8.81 -10.58 -4.79
CA HIS A 60 -9.62 -11.80 -4.92
C HIS A 60 -10.57 -11.99 -3.74
N GLN A 61 -10.11 -11.74 -2.50
CA GLN A 61 -10.95 -11.82 -1.31
C GLN A 61 -12.09 -10.80 -1.39
N ASP A 62 -11.78 -9.55 -1.77
CA ASP A 62 -12.78 -8.51 -1.94
C ASP A 62 -13.81 -8.86 -3.02
N LEU A 63 -13.35 -9.35 -4.18
CA LEU A 63 -14.25 -9.78 -5.26
C LEU A 63 -15.14 -10.95 -4.84
N ILE A 64 -14.62 -11.92 -4.09
CA ILE A 64 -15.39 -13.05 -3.55
C ILE A 64 -16.39 -12.55 -2.51
N HIS A 65 -15.98 -11.65 -1.62
CA HIS A 65 -16.86 -11.05 -0.61
C HIS A 65 -18.07 -10.39 -1.27
N HIS A 66 -17.85 -9.67 -2.37
CA HIS A 66 -18.90 -9.01 -3.16
C HIS A 66 -19.62 -9.96 -4.16
N LYS A 67 -19.35 -11.26 -4.12
CA LYS A 67 -19.95 -12.29 -5.02
C LYS A 67 -19.68 -12.03 -6.51
N LEU A 68 -18.59 -11.36 -6.82
CA LEU A 68 -18.14 -11.09 -8.18
C LEU A 68 -17.24 -12.22 -8.72
N LEU A 69 -16.64 -12.99 -7.81
CA LEU A 69 -15.89 -14.20 -8.12
C LEU A 69 -16.46 -15.42 -7.37
N PRO A 70 -16.44 -16.60 -7.97
CA PRO A 70 -16.68 -17.86 -7.26
C PRO A 70 -15.48 -18.21 -6.38
N SER A 71 -15.69 -19.04 -5.34
CA SER A 71 -14.58 -19.59 -4.56
C SER A 71 -13.61 -20.36 -5.46
N PRO A 72 -12.29 -20.06 -5.44
CA PRO A 72 -11.30 -20.73 -6.28
C PRO A 72 -11.14 -22.22 -5.96
N PHE A 73 -11.42 -22.61 -4.71
CA PHE A 73 -11.20 -23.96 -4.19
C PHE A 73 -12.28 -24.97 -4.58
N TYR A 74 -13.25 -24.58 -5.41
CA TYR A 74 -14.34 -25.47 -5.83
C TYR A 74 -14.31 -25.75 -7.33
N GLY A 75 -14.16 -27.02 -7.69
CA GLY A 75 -14.18 -27.49 -9.07
C GLY A 75 -13.07 -26.85 -9.92
N MET A 76 -13.42 -26.26 -11.06
CA MET A 76 -12.51 -25.59 -11.99
C MET A 76 -12.61 -24.05 -11.90
N ASN A 77 -13.02 -23.52 -10.78
CA ASN A 77 -13.20 -22.07 -10.64
C ASN A 77 -11.87 -21.30 -10.70
N GLU A 78 -10.76 -21.94 -10.40
CA GLU A 78 -9.42 -21.36 -10.55
C GLU A 78 -9.22 -20.79 -11.97
N GLN A 79 -9.66 -21.49 -13.00
CA GLN A 79 -9.56 -21.00 -14.38
C GLN A 79 -10.45 -19.78 -14.66
N LYS A 80 -11.55 -19.64 -13.92
CA LYS A 80 -12.51 -18.54 -14.12
C LYS A 80 -12.08 -17.25 -13.46
N ILE A 81 -11.11 -17.30 -12.55
CA ILE A 81 -10.64 -16.11 -11.80
C ILE A 81 -9.36 -15.51 -12.39
N GLN A 82 -8.70 -16.17 -13.34
CA GLN A 82 -7.41 -15.74 -13.91
C GLN A 82 -7.48 -14.38 -14.62
N TRP A 83 -8.65 -13.93 -15.03
CA TRP A 83 -8.81 -12.61 -15.65
C TRP A 83 -8.42 -11.45 -14.72
N VAL A 84 -8.47 -11.66 -13.40
CA VAL A 84 -8.19 -10.63 -12.39
C VAL A 84 -6.76 -10.11 -12.49
N GLU A 85 -5.80 -10.96 -12.83
CA GLU A 85 -4.39 -10.58 -12.99
C GLU A 85 -4.10 -9.75 -14.25
N ASN A 86 -5.01 -9.81 -15.22
CA ASN A 86 -4.90 -9.03 -16.46
C ASN A 86 -5.45 -7.60 -16.32
N GLU A 87 -6.12 -7.30 -15.21
CA GLU A 87 -6.74 -6.01 -14.96
C GLU A 87 -5.91 -5.18 -13.97
N ASP A 88 -6.05 -3.86 -14.07
CA ASP A 88 -5.54 -2.93 -13.06
C ASP A 88 -6.60 -2.68 -12.00
N TRP A 89 -6.15 -2.44 -10.77
CA TRP A 89 -7.02 -2.28 -9.62
C TRP A 89 -6.66 -1.01 -8.85
N GLU A 90 -7.67 -0.38 -8.31
CA GLU A 90 -7.52 0.83 -7.50
C GLU A 90 -8.05 0.59 -6.10
N TYR A 91 -7.31 1.09 -5.11
CA TYR A 91 -7.71 1.11 -3.70
C TYR A 91 -7.60 2.51 -3.16
N ARG A 92 -8.57 2.90 -2.31
CA ARG A 92 -8.51 4.21 -1.67
C ARG A 92 -9.06 4.16 -0.26
N THR A 93 -8.56 5.06 0.58
CA THR A 93 -9.13 5.35 1.90
C THR A 93 -8.90 6.81 2.24
N SER A 94 -9.80 7.37 3.05
CA SER A 94 -9.63 8.69 3.64
C SER A 94 -9.33 8.57 5.13
N PHE A 95 -8.45 9.45 5.62
CA PHE A 95 -8.15 9.58 7.04
C PHE A 95 -8.02 11.04 7.43
N THR A 96 -8.31 11.33 8.71
CA THR A 96 -8.29 12.70 9.21
C THR A 96 -7.00 12.97 9.97
N VAL A 97 -6.36 14.11 9.68
CA VAL A 97 -5.20 14.62 10.41
C VAL A 97 -5.60 15.84 11.22
N THR A 98 -5.33 15.80 12.53
CA THR A 98 -5.59 16.92 13.44
C THR A 98 -4.48 17.97 13.35
N MET A 99 -4.73 19.17 13.92
CA MET A 99 -3.70 20.21 14.00
C MET A 99 -2.50 19.72 14.82
N GLU A 100 -2.75 19.03 15.95
CA GLU A 100 -1.69 18.48 16.79
C GLU A 100 -0.80 17.48 16.04
N GLN A 101 -1.39 16.64 15.20
CA GLN A 101 -0.67 15.69 14.36
C GLN A 101 0.11 16.41 13.25
N LEU A 102 -0.49 17.44 12.66
CA LEU A 102 0.15 18.22 11.59
C LEU A 102 1.32 19.07 12.11
N GLU A 103 1.35 19.43 13.39
CA GLU A 103 2.44 20.15 14.03
C GLU A 103 3.63 19.27 14.43
N ARG A 104 3.53 17.93 14.30
CA ARG A 104 4.66 17.02 14.55
C ARG A 104 5.81 17.29 13.57
N ASP A 105 7.04 17.04 14.01
CA ASP A 105 8.24 17.33 13.22
C ASP A 105 8.34 16.44 11.98
N ASP A 106 7.94 15.18 12.08
CA ASP A 106 7.99 14.20 10.99
C ASP A 106 6.70 13.38 10.92
N ALA A 107 6.39 12.90 9.70
CA ALA A 107 5.29 12.02 9.42
C ALA A 107 5.72 11.01 8.36
N GLN A 108 5.59 9.72 8.66
CA GLN A 108 5.98 8.64 7.77
C GLN A 108 4.79 7.72 7.50
N LEU A 109 4.54 7.42 6.24
CA LEU A 109 3.60 6.42 5.81
C LEU A 109 4.35 5.11 5.55
N ILE A 110 3.97 4.06 6.26
CA ILE A 110 4.68 2.77 6.26
C ILE A 110 3.79 1.71 5.64
N PHE A 111 4.32 1.04 4.62
CA PHE A 111 3.76 -0.15 3.99
C PHE A 111 4.65 -1.34 4.32
N GLU A 112 4.07 -2.41 4.85
CA GLU A 112 4.81 -3.65 5.12
C GLU A 112 5.10 -4.44 3.84
N GLY A 113 4.27 -4.24 2.82
CA GLY A 113 4.43 -4.79 1.48
C GLY A 113 3.35 -4.29 0.53
N LEU A 114 3.66 -4.25 -0.76
CA LEU A 114 2.72 -3.96 -1.85
C LEU A 114 2.95 -5.01 -2.95
N ASP A 115 1.96 -5.77 -3.32
CA ASP A 115 2.10 -6.84 -4.32
C ASP A 115 1.37 -6.46 -5.61
N THR A 116 2.10 -6.02 -6.64
CA THR A 116 3.56 -5.86 -6.77
C THR A 116 3.88 -4.50 -7.35
N TYR A 117 3.30 -4.20 -8.52
CA TYR A 117 3.49 -2.95 -9.24
C TYR A 117 2.41 -1.97 -8.80
N ALA A 118 2.76 -1.04 -7.92
CA ALA A 118 1.80 -0.09 -7.41
C ALA A 118 2.32 1.34 -7.45
N ASP A 119 1.45 2.25 -7.87
CA ASP A 119 1.64 3.69 -7.77
C ASP A 119 0.85 4.20 -6.57
N VAL A 120 1.53 4.77 -5.58
CA VAL A 120 0.92 5.28 -4.34
C VAL A 120 0.81 6.80 -4.39
N TYR A 121 -0.38 7.31 -4.13
CA TYR A 121 -0.67 8.74 -4.14
C TYR A 121 -1.25 9.19 -2.79
N LEU A 122 -0.79 10.32 -2.28
CA LEU A 122 -1.40 11.01 -1.16
C LEU A 122 -1.85 12.40 -1.61
N ASN A 123 -3.15 12.67 -1.46
CA ASN A 123 -3.76 13.93 -1.91
C ASN A 123 -3.47 14.27 -3.38
N GLY A 124 -3.38 13.25 -4.23
CA GLY A 124 -3.06 13.36 -5.65
C GLY A 124 -1.57 13.48 -5.98
N SER A 125 -0.69 13.57 -4.99
CA SER A 125 0.77 13.59 -5.19
C SER A 125 1.32 12.16 -5.20
N LEU A 126 2.05 11.79 -6.25
CA LEU A 126 2.73 10.50 -6.33
C LEU A 126 3.85 10.42 -5.30
N LEU A 127 3.82 9.40 -4.45
CA LEU A 127 4.81 9.15 -3.41
C LEU A 127 5.79 8.03 -3.76
N LEU A 128 5.27 6.96 -4.38
CA LEU A 128 6.00 5.72 -4.60
C LEU A 128 5.52 5.04 -5.87
N LYS A 129 6.46 4.42 -6.58
CA LYS A 129 6.21 3.33 -7.53
C LYS A 129 6.89 2.08 -7.02
N SER A 130 6.11 1.07 -6.65
CA SER A 130 6.65 -0.22 -6.20
C SER A 130 6.76 -1.21 -7.34
N ASP A 131 7.72 -2.13 -7.23
CA ASP A 131 7.94 -3.24 -8.17
C ASP A 131 8.34 -4.53 -7.46
N ASN A 132 8.23 -4.57 -6.13
CA ASN A 132 8.73 -5.66 -5.31
C ASN A 132 7.85 -5.88 -4.08
N MET A 133 7.19 -7.05 -4.00
CA MET A 133 6.31 -7.40 -2.89
C MET A 133 7.06 -7.73 -1.58
N PHE A 134 8.34 -8.05 -1.65
CA PHE A 134 9.15 -8.51 -0.50
C PHE A 134 9.81 -7.39 0.27
N VAL A 135 9.55 -6.14 -0.08
CA VAL A 135 10.15 -4.96 0.53
C VAL A 135 9.08 -4.11 1.18
N GLY A 136 9.33 -3.71 2.42
CA GLY A 136 8.55 -2.67 3.10
C GLY A 136 9.03 -1.28 2.68
N TYR A 137 8.10 -0.33 2.66
CA TYR A 137 8.38 1.06 2.28
C TYR A 137 8.03 2.00 3.43
N SER A 138 8.93 2.93 3.74
CA SER A 138 8.69 4.02 4.67
C SER A 138 8.89 5.35 3.95
N LEU A 139 7.83 6.13 3.82
CA LEU A 139 7.77 7.32 2.98
C LEU A 139 7.56 8.56 3.84
N PRO A 140 8.43 9.58 3.76
CA PRO A 140 8.20 10.86 4.42
C PRO A 140 7.03 11.57 3.72
N VAL A 141 5.94 11.83 4.46
CA VAL A 141 4.69 12.37 3.89
C VAL A 141 4.28 13.72 4.49
N LYS A 142 5.05 14.26 5.41
CA LYS A 142 4.76 15.53 6.06
C LYS A 142 4.38 16.66 5.10
N PRO A 143 5.08 16.87 3.97
CA PRO A 143 4.75 17.95 3.03
C PRO A 143 3.41 17.75 2.29
N GLN A 144 2.92 16.51 2.18
CA GLN A 144 1.70 16.17 1.48
C GLN A 144 0.48 16.12 2.38
N LEU A 145 0.68 16.04 3.72
CA LEU A 145 -0.42 16.02 4.68
C LEU A 145 -1.13 17.38 4.77
N ARG A 146 -2.44 17.31 4.95
CA ARG A 146 -3.32 18.47 5.13
C ARG A 146 -4.09 18.35 6.43
N LEU A 147 -4.44 19.49 7.03
CA LEU A 147 -5.38 19.52 8.14
C LEU A 147 -6.75 18.98 7.67
N GLY A 148 -7.34 18.11 8.45
CA GLY A 148 -8.62 17.49 8.10
C GLY A 148 -8.43 16.24 7.23
N GLU A 149 -9.29 16.07 6.25
CA GLU A 149 -9.35 14.88 5.42
C GLU A 149 -8.18 14.78 4.44
N ASN A 150 -7.56 13.60 4.40
CA ASN A 150 -6.49 13.23 3.48
C ASN A 150 -6.90 11.96 2.74
N LEU A 151 -6.71 11.94 1.43
CA LEU A 151 -7.03 10.80 0.56
C LEU A 151 -5.75 10.06 0.21
N LEU A 152 -5.70 8.78 0.57
CA LEU A 152 -4.68 7.85 0.13
C LEU A 152 -5.27 6.98 -0.98
N HIS A 153 -4.58 6.93 -2.12
CA HIS A 153 -4.99 6.19 -3.30
C HIS A 153 -3.83 5.34 -3.79
N ILE A 154 -4.08 4.08 -4.09
CA ILE A 154 -3.09 3.12 -4.58
C ILE A 154 -3.62 2.52 -5.88
N TYR A 155 -2.84 2.64 -6.95
CA TYR A 155 -3.14 2.06 -8.24
C TYR A 155 -2.24 0.85 -8.48
N PHE A 156 -2.81 -0.33 -8.55
CA PHE A 156 -2.12 -1.57 -8.85
C PHE A 156 -2.20 -1.88 -10.33
N HIS A 157 -1.05 -2.00 -10.95
CA HIS A 157 -0.92 -2.41 -12.35
C HIS A 157 -0.99 -3.93 -12.48
N SER A 158 -1.57 -4.41 -13.56
CA SER A 158 -1.54 -5.82 -13.93
C SER A 158 -0.09 -6.33 -13.99
N PRO A 159 0.28 -7.36 -13.20
CA PRO A 159 1.61 -7.94 -13.26
C PRO A 159 1.92 -8.53 -14.63
N ILE A 160 0.91 -9.06 -15.32
CA ILE A 160 1.05 -9.61 -16.68
C ILE A 160 1.45 -8.52 -17.65
N ARG A 161 0.73 -7.38 -17.67
CA ARG A 161 1.03 -6.27 -18.57
C ARG A 161 2.39 -5.64 -18.29
N GLN A 162 2.82 -5.62 -17.03
CA GLN A 162 4.13 -5.06 -16.66
C GLN A 162 5.30 -5.98 -17.08
N THR A 163 5.12 -7.28 -17.10
CA THR A 163 6.19 -8.25 -17.41
C THR A 163 6.27 -8.63 -18.89
N LEU A 164 5.18 -8.50 -19.65
CA LEU A 164 5.15 -8.81 -21.09
C LEU A 164 6.28 -8.16 -21.91
N PRO A 165 6.62 -6.87 -21.76
CA PRO A 165 7.71 -6.26 -22.49
C PRO A 165 9.07 -6.88 -22.16
N GLN A 166 9.29 -7.26 -20.91
CA GLN A 166 10.53 -7.92 -20.46
C GLN A 166 10.64 -9.33 -21.07
N TYR A 167 9.55 -10.08 -21.05
CA TYR A 167 9.48 -11.37 -21.73
C TYR A 167 9.77 -11.25 -23.24
N ALA A 168 9.13 -10.30 -23.92
CA ALA A 168 9.28 -10.11 -25.35
C ALA A 168 10.73 -9.74 -25.78
N SER A 169 11.46 -9.03 -24.91
CA SER A 169 12.83 -8.60 -25.16
C SER A 169 13.88 -9.65 -24.79
N ASN A 170 13.55 -10.64 -23.95
CA ASN A 170 14.54 -11.51 -23.34
C ASN A 170 15.01 -12.66 -24.24
N GLY A 171 14.17 -13.15 -25.14
CA GLY A 171 14.50 -14.24 -26.07
C GLY A 171 14.68 -15.64 -25.46
N PHE A 172 14.54 -15.79 -24.12
CA PHE A 172 14.64 -17.06 -23.40
C PHE A 172 13.36 -17.36 -22.64
N ASN A 173 12.96 -18.63 -22.62
CA ASN A 173 11.91 -19.13 -21.72
C ASN A 173 12.57 -19.65 -20.44
N TYR A 174 12.34 -18.98 -19.33
CA TYR A 174 12.76 -19.49 -18.02
C TYR A 174 11.78 -20.56 -17.54
N PRO A 175 12.26 -21.61 -16.87
CA PRO A 175 11.37 -22.61 -16.26
C PRO A 175 10.60 -21.96 -15.11
N ALA A 176 9.27 -22.07 -15.14
CA ALA A 176 8.39 -21.67 -14.06
C ALA A 176 7.19 -22.62 -14.02
N ASP A 177 7.21 -23.56 -13.09
CA ASP A 177 6.26 -24.70 -13.06
C ASP A 177 4.80 -24.27 -12.85
N ASN A 178 4.58 -23.10 -12.28
CA ASN A 178 3.25 -22.59 -11.92
C ASN A 178 2.68 -21.55 -12.91
N ASP A 179 3.37 -21.31 -14.03
CA ASP A 179 3.03 -20.24 -14.98
C ASP A 179 2.84 -20.80 -16.38
N HIS A 180 1.82 -21.65 -16.54
CA HIS A 180 1.63 -22.42 -17.76
C HIS A 180 1.02 -21.62 -18.92
N HIS A 181 0.23 -20.61 -18.62
CA HIS A 181 -0.54 -19.86 -19.63
C HIS A 181 0.18 -18.65 -20.18
N GLU A 182 0.93 -17.96 -19.34
CA GLU A 182 1.56 -16.67 -19.64
C GLU A 182 3.06 -16.81 -19.96
N LYS A 183 3.47 -17.97 -20.48
CA LYS A 183 4.83 -18.24 -20.94
C LYS A 183 5.91 -17.91 -19.90
N HIS A 184 5.64 -18.23 -18.65
CA HIS A 184 6.56 -18.02 -17.52
C HIS A 184 6.86 -16.55 -17.21
N LEU A 185 5.86 -15.68 -17.33
CA LEU A 185 5.99 -14.23 -17.05
C LEU A 185 6.31 -13.93 -15.58
N SER A 186 5.94 -14.82 -14.66
CA SER A 186 6.19 -14.64 -13.21
C SER A 186 7.67 -14.49 -12.88
N VAL A 187 8.58 -15.07 -13.64
CA VAL A 187 10.04 -14.96 -13.41
C VAL A 187 10.57 -13.54 -13.60
N PHE A 188 9.82 -12.67 -14.27
CA PHE A 188 10.18 -11.26 -14.46
C PHE A 188 9.60 -10.34 -13.37
N SER A 189 8.80 -10.89 -12.45
CA SER A 189 8.18 -10.15 -11.38
C SER A 189 8.77 -10.52 -10.02
N ARG A 190 9.01 -9.52 -9.16
CA ARG A 190 9.45 -9.74 -7.78
C ARG A 190 8.23 -10.00 -6.89
N LYS A 191 7.56 -11.11 -7.18
CA LYS A 191 6.39 -11.56 -6.44
C LYS A 191 6.43 -13.08 -6.23
N ALA A 192 5.66 -13.57 -5.26
CA ALA A 192 5.49 -14.99 -5.06
C ALA A 192 4.78 -15.62 -6.27
N PRO A 193 5.25 -16.79 -6.75
CA PRO A 193 4.79 -17.37 -8.02
C PRO A 193 3.43 -18.05 -7.95
N TYR A 194 2.74 -18.02 -6.82
CA TYR A 194 1.42 -18.63 -6.73
C TYR A 194 0.36 -17.56 -6.82
N LEU A 195 -0.51 -17.77 -7.79
CA LEU A 195 -1.77 -17.08 -8.00
C LEU A 195 -1.63 -15.57 -8.20
N SER A 196 -2.42 -15.06 -9.08
CA SER A 196 -2.64 -13.67 -9.40
C SER A 196 -3.16 -12.86 -8.18
N LEU A 197 -2.44 -12.86 -7.06
CA LEU A 197 -2.84 -12.15 -5.85
C LEU A 197 -2.24 -10.76 -5.87
N ILE A 198 -3.09 -9.76 -5.79
CA ILE A 198 -2.72 -8.38 -5.47
C ILE A 198 -2.99 -8.19 -3.99
N HIS A 199 -1.93 -7.95 -3.20
CA HIS A 199 -1.99 -7.73 -1.76
C HIS A 199 -1.68 -6.28 -1.41
N ILE A 200 -2.36 -5.80 -0.39
CA ILE A 200 -2.07 -4.52 0.25
C ILE A 200 -1.70 -4.73 1.70
#